data_b4e2d919fd2fcbec0caa1a924268624b
#
_entry.id   b4e2d919fd2fcbec0caa1a924268624b
#
_cell.length_a   1.000
_cell.length_b   1.000
_cell.length_c   1.000
_cell.angle_alpha   90.00
_cell.angle_beta   90.00
_cell.angle_gamma   90.00
#
_symmetry.space_group_name_H-M   'P 1'
#
loop_
_entity.id
_entity.type
_entity.pdbx_description
1 polymer ?
#
loop_
_entity_poly.entity_id
_entity_poly.type
_entity_poly.pdbx_seq_one_letter_code
_entity_poly.pdbx_strand_id
1 'polypeptide(L)'
;MILCILGRQPELGLTELESLYPGKVTRFGSEAALVNIDRLDIQNLGGSQKAARVVYNLYNAKISEISHKIIDSYSKRAIRKDLSKLTIGISAYNANIKTTQIKKIGAAIKFNAKKLGGTVRIIPNNDPVLNTATSHHNKLGLRENKKEIIIIQHNSRTIIAESIGAQNITALAKRDQTRPKRDAFVGMLPPKLALMMYNMAIGKSQSILNKKLSQPAILDPFCGTGVILQEAYLRGAKIYGTDLNPKMVNYTQQNIAWLTKSQAYKLHIQQGDATIHTWNYANELNAVICETYLGQPFNSTPNPTKLEQVKGNCNNIISNFLKNIHSQINQKTALCIAIPAWRDTEINTIHRLPLIKHIDKLGYN
;
A
#
# COMPACT_ATOMS: atom_id res chain seq x y z
N MET A 1 13.03 -14.02 -6.47
CA MET A 1 11.91 -13.29 -7.11
C MET A 1 10.67 -13.42 -6.23
N ILE A 2 9.98 -12.32 -6.01
CA ILE A 2 8.80 -12.24 -5.14
C ILE A 2 7.58 -11.85 -5.97
N LEU A 3 6.47 -12.53 -5.77
CA LEU A 3 5.15 -12.20 -6.28
C LEU A 3 4.43 -11.35 -5.24
N CYS A 4 3.95 -10.18 -5.62
CA CYS A 4 3.08 -9.31 -4.83
C CYS A 4 1.66 -9.35 -5.40
N ILE A 5 0.68 -9.68 -4.58
CA ILE A 5 -0.74 -9.57 -4.94
C ILE A 5 -1.19 -8.16 -4.57
N LEU A 6 -1.62 -7.41 -5.56
CA LEU A 6 -2.01 -6.00 -5.44
C LEU A 6 -3.39 -5.85 -4.81
N GLY A 7 -3.65 -4.69 -4.23
CA GLY A 7 -4.92 -4.32 -3.64
C GLY A 7 -5.94 -3.79 -4.65
N ARG A 8 -6.99 -3.12 -4.13
CA ARG A 8 -8.09 -2.55 -4.93
C ARG A 8 -7.65 -1.47 -5.92
N GLN A 9 -6.52 -0.83 -5.67
CA GLN A 9 -5.91 0.18 -6.53
C GLN A 9 -4.59 -0.38 -7.09
N PRO A 10 -4.64 -1.29 -8.07
CA PRO A 10 -3.45 -2.00 -8.53
C PRO A 10 -2.40 -1.07 -9.14
N GLU A 11 -2.82 0.01 -9.80
CA GLU A 11 -1.90 0.99 -10.39
C GLU A 11 -1.09 1.72 -9.30
N LEU A 12 -1.73 2.13 -8.21
CA LEU A 12 -1.02 2.75 -7.08
C LEU A 12 -0.08 1.74 -6.40
N GLY A 13 -0.51 0.48 -6.24
CA GLY A 13 0.34 -0.57 -5.69
C GLY A 13 1.53 -0.89 -6.58
N LEU A 14 1.38 -0.85 -7.90
CA LEU A 14 2.47 -1.01 -8.85
C LEU A 14 3.44 0.16 -8.77
N THR A 15 2.94 1.40 -8.77
CA THR A 15 3.75 2.62 -8.64
C THR A 15 4.52 2.65 -7.32
N GLU A 16 3.91 2.20 -6.21
CA GLU A 16 4.59 2.02 -4.92
C GLU A 16 5.79 1.07 -5.06
N LEU A 17 5.59 -0.10 -5.67
CA LEU A 17 6.66 -1.08 -5.87
C LEU A 17 7.76 -0.55 -6.79
N GLU A 18 7.41 0.10 -7.89
CA GLU A 18 8.37 0.69 -8.85
C GLU A 18 9.20 1.79 -8.20
N SER A 19 8.59 2.60 -7.32
CA SER A 19 9.30 3.64 -6.58
C SER A 19 10.30 3.06 -5.58
N LEU A 20 9.94 1.96 -4.89
CA LEU A 20 10.80 1.31 -3.90
C LEU A 20 11.88 0.41 -4.53
N TYR A 21 11.60 -0.16 -5.71
CA TYR A 21 12.46 -1.15 -6.38
C TYR A 21 12.61 -0.81 -7.87
N PRO A 22 13.20 0.34 -8.21
CA PRO A 22 13.30 0.81 -9.60
C PRO A 22 14.02 -0.22 -10.48
N GLY A 23 13.46 -0.48 -11.67
CA GLY A 23 13.98 -1.44 -12.64
C GLY A 23 13.87 -2.92 -12.25
N LYS A 24 13.22 -3.25 -11.11
CA LYS A 24 13.10 -4.62 -10.62
C LYS A 24 11.66 -5.13 -10.61
N VAL A 25 10.70 -4.33 -11.02
CA VAL A 25 9.27 -4.63 -10.98
C VAL A 25 8.77 -4.96 -12.37
N THR A 26 8.00 -6.02 -12.49
CA THR A 26 7.30 -6.41 -13.71
C THR A 26 5.85 -6.71 -13.38
N ARG A 27 4.93 -6.02 -14.03
CA ARG A 27 3.49 -6.31 -13.90
C ARG A 27 3.18 -7.73 -14.34
N PHE A 28 2.32 -8.42 -13.62
CA PHE A 28 1.85 -9.76 -13.96
C PHE A 28 0.31 -9.83 -13.91
N GLY A 29 -0.31 -9.59 -15.06
CA GLY A 29 -1.76 -9.43 -15.17
C GLY A 29 -2.29 -8.15 -14.51
N SER A 30 -3.56 -8.15 -14.13
CA SER A 30 -4.24 -7.01 -13.50
C SER A 30 -4.04 -6.95 -11.98
N GLU A 31 -3.74 -8.07 -11.33
CA GLU A 31 -3.82 -8.23 -9.87
C GLU A 31 -2.47 -8.46 -9.21
N ALA A 32 -1.37 -8.52 -9.95
CA ALA A 32 -0.08 -8.85 -9.37
C ALA A 32 1.10 -8.15 -10.03
N ALA A 33 2.21 -8.14 -9.31
CA ALA A 33 3.53 -7.76 -9.79
C ALA A 33 4.60 -8.76 -9.35
N LEU A 34 5.60 -8.95 -10.18
CA LEU A 34 6.82 -9.69 -9.87
C LEU A 34 7.92 -8.70 -9.53
N VAL A 35 8.58 -8.91 -8.41
CA VAL A 35 9.70 -8.07 -7.96
C VAL A 35 10.96 -8.93 -7.87
N ASN A 36 11.99 -8.54 -8.60
CA ASN A 36 13.25 -9.28 -8.66
C ASN A 36 14.16 -8.91 -7.48
N ILE A 37 13.77 -9.36 -6.30
CA ILE A 37 14.49 -9.19 -5.03
C ILE A 37 14.42 -10.47 -4.19
N ASP A 38 15.29 -10.57 -3.18
CA ASP A 38 15.35 -11.75 -2.31
C ASP A 38 14.50 -11.60 -1.05
N ARG A 39 14.32 -10.37 -0.56
CA ARG A 39 13.60 -10.11 0.69
C ARG A 39 12.62 -8.94 0.53
N LEU A 40 11.44 -9.12 1.08
CA LEU A 40 10.39 -8.12 1.13
C LEU A 40 9.59 -8.30 2.42
N ASP A 41 9.37 -7.23 3.14
CA ASP A 41 8.42 -7.20 4.25
C ASP A 41 7.09 -6.60 3.77
N ILE A 42 6.07 -7.42 3.69
CA ILE A 42 4.72 -7.03 3.26
C ILE A 42 4.09 -5.97 4.17
N GLN A 43 4.53 -5.87 5.44
CA GLN A 43 4.01 -4.88 6.39
C GLN A 43 4.45 -3.45 6.05
N ASN A 44 5.46 -3.32 5.21
CA ASN A 44 5.95 -2.03 4.72
C ASN A 44 5.28 -1.57 3.43
N LEU A 45 4.31 -2.31 2.90
CA LEU A 45 3.58 -1.98 1.67
C LEU A 45 2.12 -1.64 1.95
N GLY A 46 1.64 -0.53 1.37
CA GLY A 46 0.23 -0.12 1.41
C GLY A 46 -0.59 -0.79 0.30
N GLY A 47 -0.03 -0.88 -0.90
CA GLY A 47 -0.70 -1.32 -2.12
C GLY A 47 -0.74 -2.83 -2.36
N SER A 48 0.07 -3.63 -1.65
CA SER A 48 0.11 -5.08 -1.80
C SER A 48 -0.56 -5.77 -0.63
N GLN A 49 -1.43 -6.74 -0.89
CA GLN A 49 -2.18 -7.48 0.14
C GLN A 49 -1.43 -8.71 0.65
N LYS A 50 -0.69 -9.39 -0.24
CA LYS A 50 0.08 -10.58 0.05
C LYS A 50 1.40 -10.55 -0.71
N ALA A 51 2.41 -11.18 -0.15
CA ALA A 51 3.68 -11.43 -0.82
C ALA A 51 4.05 -12.90 -0.74
N ALA A 52 4.65 -13.42 -1.82
CA ALA A 52 5.01 -14.82 -1.93
C ALA A 52 6.30 -15.00 -2.73
N ARG A 53 7.11 -15.99 -2.36
CA ARG A 53 8.30 -16.39 -3.09
C ARG A 53 7.92 -17.29 -4.26
N VAL A 54 8.34 -16.97 -5.46
CA VAL A 54 8.10 -17.80 -6.64
C VAL A 54 8.86 -19.12 -6.50
N VAL A 55 8.13 -20.24 -6.65
CA VAL A 55 8.68 -21.61 -6.59
C VAL A 55 8.71 -22.23 -7.98
N TYR A 56 7.62 -22.07 -8.74
CA TYR A 56 7.55 -22.58 -10.11
C TYR A 56 7.06 -21.49 -11.05
N ASN A 57 7.64 -21.47 -12.23
CA ASN A 57 7.26 -20.63 -13.36
C ASN A 57 7.06 -21.54 -14.57
N LEU A 58 5.81 -21.78 -14.93
CA LEU A 58 5.40 -22.78 -15.92
C LEU A 58 4.79 -22.07 -17.13
N TYR A 59 4.97 -22.67 -18.30
CA TYR A 59 4.38 -22.18 -19.55
C TYR A 59 3.42 -23.23 -20.11
N ASN A 60 2.24 -22.79 -20.55
CA ASN A 60 1.18 -23.64 -21.11
C ASN A 60 0.79 -24.83 -20.22
N ALA A 61 0.98 -24.69 -18.89
CA ALA A 61 0.75 -25.78 -17.95
C ALA A 61 -0.74 -26.10 -17.81
N LYS A 62 -1.08 -27.38 -17.92
CA LYS A 62 -2.43 -27.88 -17.65
C LYS A 62 -2.70 -27.92 -16.15
N ILE A 63 -3.96 -27.83 -15.75
CA ILE A 63 -4.37 -27.90 -14.33
C ILE A 63 -3.89 -29.20 -13.67
N SER A 64 -3.86 -30.31 -14.41
CA SER A 64 -3.35 -31.59 -13.93
C SER A 64 -1.86 -31.50 -13.54
N GLU A 65 -1.04 -30.87 -14.36
CA GLU A 65 0.39 -30.67 -14.09
C GLU A 65 0.61 -29.78 -12.88
N ILE A 66 -0.10 -28.64 -12.81
CA ILE A 66 -0.07 -27.72 -11.68
C ILE A 66 -0.43 -28.45 -10.38
N SER A 67 -1.54 -29.22 -10.42
CA SER A 67 -2.02 -29.99 -9.27
C SER A 67 -1.01 -31.03 -8.82
N HIS A 68 -0.45 -31.80 -9.76
CA HIS A 68 0.55 -32.83 -9.47
C HIS A 68 1.80 -32.26 -8.79
N LYS A 69 2.36 -31.16 -9.31
CA LYS A 69 3.53 -30.48 -8.71
C LYS A 69 3.25 -30.03 -7.27
N ILE A 70 2.08 -29.43 -7.03
CA ILE A 70 1.68 -28.99 -5.70
C ILE A 70 1.50 -30.17 -4.75
N ILE A 71 0.74 -31.19 -5.16
CA ILE A 71 0.46 -32.36 -4.33
C ILE A 71 1.76 -33.06 -3.95
N ASP A 72 2.63 -33.36 -4.90
CA ASP A 72 3.90 -34.03 -4.65
C ASP A 72 4.81 -33.25 -3.69
N SER A 73 5.04 -31.96 -3.99
CA SER A 73 5.93 -31.10 -3.19
C SER A 73 5.46 -30.96 -1.74
N TYR A 74 4.18 -30.72 -1.52
CA TYR A 74 3.68 -30.42 -0.17
C TYR A 74 3.34 -31.69 0.63
N SER A 75 3.05 -32.84 -0.02
CA SER A 75 2.95 -34.09 0.66
C SER A 75 4.30 -34.54 1.23
N LYS A 76 5.37 -34.41 0.45
CA LYS A 76 6.75 -34.70 0.89
C LYS A 76 7.22 -33.72 1.97
N ARG A 77 6.86 -32.46 1.87
CA ARG A 77 7.23 -31.45 2.90
C ARG A 77 6.60 -31.74 4.26
N ALA A 78 5.43 -32.39 4.29
CA ALA A 78 4.71 -32.68 5.53
C ALA A 78 5.40 -33.74 6.43
N ILE A 79 6.39 -34.47 5.90
CA ILE A 79 7.15 -35.48 6.66
C ILE A 79 8.51 -34.98 7.15
N ARG A 80 8.86 -33.74 6.90
CA ARG A 80 10.10 -33.13 7.42
C ARG A 80 10.09 -33.13 8.95
N LYS A 81 11.12 -33.71 9.55
CA LYS A 81 11.27 -33.90 11.01
C LYS A 81 11.32 -32.55 11.79
N ASP A 82 11.83 -31.51 11.13
CA ASP A 82 11.92 -30.17 11.70
C ASP A 82 10.59 -29.38 11.66
N LEU A 83 9.57 -29.92 10.99
CA LEU A 83 8.25 -29.34 10.92
C LEU A 83 7.25 -30.17 11.73
N SER A 84 6.56 -29.52 12.68
CA SER A 84 5.48 -30.14 13.41
C SER A 84 4.28 -30.42 12.48
N LYS A 85 3.16 -29.75 12.65
CA LYS A 85 1.99 -29.87 11.76
C LYS A 85 2.07 -28.84 10.65
N LEU A 86 2.08 -29.28 9.38
CA LEU A 86 2.03 -28.36 8.25
C LEU A 86 0.62 -27.80 8.05
N THR A 87 0.48 -26.46 7.97
CA THR A 87 -0.77 -25.78 7.68
C THR A 87 -0.69 -25.12 6.31
N ILE A 88 -1.63 -25.45 5.41
CA ILE A 88 -1.63 -25.00 4.02
C ILE A 88 -2.93 -24.29 3.70
N GLY A 89 -2.83 -23.07 3.15
CA GLY A 89 -3.87 -22.39 2.39
C GLY A 89 -3.56 -22.53 0.90
N ILE A 90 -4.57 -22.48 0.04
CA ILE A 90 -4.40 -22.49 -1.41
C ILE A 90 -5.24 -21.37 -2.00
N SER A 91 -4.65 -20.55 -2.86
CA SER A 91 -5.35 -19.48 -3.58
C SER A 91 -5.01 -19.52 -5.06
N ALA A 92 -6.01 -19.31 -5.90
CA ALA A 92 -5.85 -19.27 -7.36
C ALA A 92 -6.38 -17.92 -7.89
N TYR A 93 -5.49 -17.12 -8.46
CA TYR A 93 -5.77 -15.80 -9.05
C TYR A 93 -5.74 -15.87 -10.57
N ASN A 94 -6.72 -15.25 -11.23
CA ASN A 94 -6.80 -15.22 -12.71
C ASN A 94 -6.58 -16.59 -13.38
N ALA A 95 -6.82 -17.68 -12.65
CA ALA A 95 -6.66 -19.02 -13.10
C ALA A 95 -8.05 -19.67 -13.25
N ASN A 96 -8.25 -20.43 -14.33
CA ASN A 96 -9.49 -21.18 -14.51
C ASN A 96 -9.51 -22.42 -13.57
N ILE A 97 -9.35 -22.18 -12.27
CA ILE A 97 -9.33 -23.19 -11.21
C ILE A 97 -10.51 -22.95 -10.28
N LYS A 98 -11.48 -23.85 -10.30
CA LYS A 98 -12.67 -23.78 -9.44
C LYS A 98 -12.33 -24.13 -7.99
N THR A 99 -13.11 -23.63 -7.04
CA THR A 99 -13.00 -23.95 -5.60
C THR A 99 -13.02 -25.47 -5.34
N THR A 100 -13.82 -26.22 -6.11
CA THR A 100 -13.87 -27.67 -6.02
C THR A 100 -12.54 -28.36 -6.37
N GLN A 101 -11.79 -27.81 -7.34
CA GLN A 101 -10.45 -28.31 -7.71
C GLN A 101 -9.43 -27.98 -6.62
N ILE A 102 -9.49 -26.78 -6.04
CA ILE A 102 -8.64 -26.41 -4.89
C ILE A 102 -8.89 -27.34 -3.71
N LYS A 103 -10.15 -27.66 -3.39
CA LYS A 103 -10.51 -28.63 -2.35
C LYS A 103 -9.95 -30.03 -2.65
N LYS A 104 -10.01 -30.49 -3.91
CA LYS A 104 -9.43 -31.77 -4.33
C LYS A 104 -7.90 -31.79 -4.16
N ILE A 105 -7.19 -30.72 -4.55
CA ILE A 105 -5.74 -30.58 -4.33
C ILE A 105 -5.42 -30.67 -2.83
N GLY A 106 -6.12 -29.91 -2.00
CA GLY A 106 -5.93 -29.94 -0.55
C GLY A 106 -6.18 -31.31 0.08
N ALA A 107 -7.25 -31.98 -0.33
CA ALA A 107 -7.57 -33.34 0.12
C ALA A 107 -6.50 -34.36 -0.30
N ALA A 108 -6.00 -34.27 -1.53
CA ALA A 108 -4.93 -35.14 -2.02
C ALA A 108 -3.61 -34.95 -1.27
N ILE A 109 -3.23 -33.65 -0.98
CA ILE A 109 -2.05 -33.35 -0.14
C ILE A 109 -2.21 -34.02 1.23
N LYS A 110 -3.37 -33.85 1.88
CA LYS A 110 -3.63 -34.39 3.22
C LYS A 110 -3.58 -35.92 3.21
N PHE A 111 -4.18 -36.55 2.21
CA PHE A 111 -4.18 -38.03 2.05
C PHE A 111 -2.77 -38.60 1.83
N ASN A 112 -2.02 -38.03 0.88
CA ASN A 112 -0.66 -38.46 0.58
C ASN A 112 0.30 -38.22 1.75
N ALA A 113 0.20 -37.05 2.40
CA ALA A 113 1.00 -36.77 3.59
C ALA A 113 0.75 -37.80 4.70
N LYS A 114 -0.52 -38.20 4.94
CA LYS A 114 -0.87 -39.22 5.93
C LYS A 114 -0.26 -40.58 5.59
N LYS A 115 -0.29 -40.98 4.33
CA LYS A 115 0.37 -42.22 3.86
C LYS A 115 1.87 -42.20 4.13
N LEU A 116 2.51 -41.03 4.08
CA LEU A 116 3.93 -40.84 4.35
C LEU A 116 4.25 -40.63 5.85
N GLY A 117 3.25 -40.69 6.74
CA GLY A 117 3.42 -40.41 8.18
C GLY A 117 3.39 -38.97 8.60
N GLY A 118 3.06 -38.04 7.69
CA GLY A 118 2.97 -36.59 7.98
C GLY A 118 1.58 -36.13 8.36
N THR A 119 1.50 -34.92 8.93
CA THR A 119 0.23 -34.32 9.33
C THR A 119 0.05 -32.95 8.66
N VAL A 120 -1.09 -32.78 7.95
CA VAL A 120 -1.43 -31.56 7.24
C VAL A 120 -2.80 -31.03 7.68
N ARG A 121 -2.87 -29.73 7.95
CA ARG A 121 -4.12 -28.97 8.08
C ARG A 121 -4.31 -28.14 6.82
N ILE A 122 -5.41 -28.35 6.12
CA ILE A 122 -5.82 -27.49 4.99
C ILE A 122 -6.77 -26.42 5.51
N ILE A 123 -6.49 -25.15 5.15
CA ILE A 123 -7.42 -24.03 5.41
C ILE A 123 -8.56 -24.13 4.40
N PRO A 124 -9.83 -24.18 4.85
CA PRO A 124 -10.96 -24.31 3.93
C PRO A 124 -11.12 -23.08 3.04
N ASN A 125 -11.47 -23.33 1.79
CA ASN A 125 -11.81 -22.30 0.82
C ASN A 125 -13.34 -22.26 0.59
N ASN A 126 -13.91 -21.05 0.64
CA ASN A 126 -15.26 -20.78 0.13
C ASN A 126 -15.20 -20.26 -1.31
N ASP A 127 -14.13 -19.53 -1.64
CA ASP A 127 -13.81 -18.97 -2.95
C ASP A 127 -12.47 -19.49 -3.45
N PRO A 128 -12.13 -19.33 -4.74
CA PRO A 128 -10.81 -19.72 -5.27
C PRO A 128 -9.64 -19.04 -4.55
N VAL A 129 -9.87 -17.90 -3.92
CA VAL A 129 -8.86 -17.09 -3.22
C VAL A 129 -9.20 -17.00 -1.73
N LEU A 130 -8.22 -17.27 -0.87
CA LEU A 130 -8.32 -16.93 0.54
C LEU A 130 -8.23 -15.40 0.70
N ASN A 131 -9.15 -14.82 1.44
CA ASN A 131 -9.07 -13.38 1.75
C ASN A 131 -7.86 -13.07 2.64
N THR A 132 -7.42 -11.81 2.63
CA THR A 132 -6.25 -11.35 3.36
C THR A 132 -6.37 -11.59 4.87
N ALA A 133 -7.59 -11.49 5.43
CA ALA A 133 -7.86 -11.74 6.84
C ALA A 133 -7.57 -13.20 7.22
N THR A 134 -8.05 -14.14 6.43
CA THR A 134 -7.80 -15.57 6.64
C THR A 134 -6.31 -15.89 6.60
N SER A 135 -5.58 -15.34 5.61
CA SER A 135 -4.14 -15.53 5.48
C SER A 135 -3.38 -14.93 6.67
N HIS A 136 -3.73 -13.72 7.08
CA HIS A 136 -3.13 -13.01 8.23
C HIS A 136 -3.40 -13.74 9.55
N HIS A 137 -4.65 -14.07 9.87
CA HIS A 137 -5.02 -14.70 11.14
C HIS A 137 -4.46 -16.12 11.28
N ASN A 138 -4.33 -16.86 10.18
CA ASN A 138 -3.66 -18.16 10.19
C ASN A 138 -2.12 -18.05 10.15
N LYS A 139 -1.56 -16.81 10.08
CA LYS A 139 -0.10 -16.53 10.03
C LYS A 139 0.59 -17.24 8.87
N LEU A 140 -0.09 -17.31 7.70
CA LEU A 140 0.44 -17.98 6.51
C LEU A 140 1.62 -17.15 5.94
N GLY A 141 2.76 -17.85 5.77
CA GLY A 141 4.02 -17.25 5.32
C GLY A 141 4.95 -16.77 6.44
N LEU A 142 4.42 -16.55 7.67
CA LEU A 142 5.25 -16.08 8.79
C LEU A 142 6.02 -17.20 9.52
N ARG A 143 5.71 -18.46 9.21
CA ARG A 143 6.38 -19.65 9.77
C ARG A 143 6.61 -20.68 8.67
N GLU A 144 7.67 -21.46 8.81
CA GLU A 144 8.01 -22.52 7.84
C GLU A 144 6.91 -23.58 7.67
N ASN A 145 6.19 -23.88 8.74
CA ASN A 145 5.09 -24.85 8.73
C ASN A 145 3.70 -24.24 8.44
N LYS A 146 3.63 -22.96 8.02
CA LYS A 146 2.37 -22.28 7.69
C LYS A 146 2.51 -21.53 6.38
N LYS A 147 1.99 -22.09 5.30
CA LYS A 147 2.14 -21.53 3.95
C LYS A 147 0.79 -21.37 3.25
N GLU A 148 0.67 -20.32 2.46
CA GLU A 148 -0.33 -20.21 1.42
C GLU A 148 0.35 -20.47 0.08
N ILE A 149 -0.18 -21.40 -0.67
CA ILE A 149 0.22 -21.68 -2.04
C ILE A 149 -0.61 -20.76 -2.93
N ILE A 150 0.06 -19.86 -3.61
CA ILE A 150 -0.56 -18.92 -4.52
C ILE A 150 -0.30 -19.36 -5.94
N ILE A 151 -1.37 -19.63 -6.69
CA ILE A 151 -1.35 -19.96 -8.11
C ILE A 151 -1.89 -18.73 -8.83
N ILE A 152 -1.16 -18.22 -9.80
CA ILE A 152 -1.64 -17.11 -10.63
C ILE A 152 -1.32 -17.38 -12.10
N GLN A 153 -2.29 -17.10 -12.98
CA GLN A 153 -2.14 -17.23 -14.43
C GLN A 153 -2.28 -15.89 -15.14
N HIS A 154 -1.42 -15.70 -16.11
CA HIS A 154 -1.54 -14.59 -17.06
C HIS A 154 -1.02 -15.06 -18.42
N ASN A 155 -1.86 -14.99 -19.45
CA ASN A 155 -1.60 -15.55 -20.78
C ASN A 155 -1.22 -17.04 -20.67
N SER A 156 -0.14 -17.44 -21.33
CA SER A 156 0.42 -18.82 -21.28
C SER A 156 1.22 -19.13 -20.02
N ARG A 157 1.42 -18.15 -19.13
CA ARG A 157 2.33 -18.30 -18.00
C ARG A 157 1.58 -18.55 -16.68
N THR A 158 2.02 -19.57 -15.95
CA THR A 158 1.51 -19.90 -14.60
C THR A 158 2.63 -19.78 -13.58
N ILE A 159 2.40 -19.03 -12.54
CA ILE A 159 3.31 -18.93 -11.39
C ILE A 159 2.69 -19.65 -10.21
N ILE A 160 3.49 -20.49 -9.54
CA ILE A 160 3.18 -21.05 -8.24
C ILE A 160 4.17 -20.45 -7.25
N ALA A 161 3.65 -19.84 -6.18
CA ALA A 161 4.45 -19.17 -5.19
C ALA A 161 4.03 -19.55 -3.77
N GLU A 162 4.97 -19.53 -2.83
CA GLU A 162 4.74 -19.73 -1.40
C GLU A 162 4.68 -18.39 -0.68
N SER A 163 3.63 -18.17 0.11
CA SER A 163 3.49 -16.94 0.89
C SER A 163 4.70 -16.71 1.82
N ILE A 164 5.12 -15.45 1.87
CA ILE A 164 6.06 -14.91 2.86
C ILE A 164 5.35 -14.02 3.87
N GLY A 165 4.07 -13.72 3.64
CA GLY A 165 3.19 -12.99 4.55
C GLY A 165 1.98 -12.39 3.85
N ALA A 166 1.05 -11.91 4.68
CA ALA A 166 -0.09 -11.09 4.29
C ALA A 166 -0.11 -9.82 5.14
N GLN A 167 -0.69 -8.73 4.62
CA GLN A 167 -0.84 -7.48 5.36
C GLN A 167 -1.50 -7.69 6.70
N ASN A 168 -0.99 -7.02 7.74
CA ASN A 168 -1.59 -7.01 9.08
C ASN A 168 -2.81 -6.08 9.10
N ILE A 169 -3.93 -6.60 8.62
CA ILE A 169 -5.20 -5.86 8.54
C ILE A 169 -5.70 -5.43 9.93
N THR A 170 -5.38 -6.18 10.98
CA THR A 170 -5.76 -5.85 12.37
C THR A 170 -5.04 -4.58 12.82
N ALA A 171 -3.73 -4.47 12.58
CA ALA A 171 -2.97 -3.26 12.92
C ALA A 171 -3.42 -2.06 12.07
N LEU A 172 -3.72 -2.26 10.78
CA LEU A 172 -4.25 -1.22 9.90
C LEU A 172 -5.62 -0.73 10.39
N ALA A 173 -6.55 -1.65 10.68
CA ALA A 173 -7.87 -1.32 11.20
C ALA A 173 -7.79 -0.58 12.55
N LYS A 174 -6.86 -0.99 13.43
CA LYS A 174 -6.62 -0.29 14.70
C LYS A 174 -6.24 1.16 14.46
N ARG A 175 -5.30 1.46 13.56
CA ARG A 175 -4.89 2.85 13.25
C ARG A 175 -6.00 3.64 12.56
N ASP A 176 -6.82 2.98 11.77
CA ASP A 176 -7.92 3.62 11.07
C ASP A 176 -9.11 3.93 11.98
N GLN A 177 -9.50 2.98 12.83
CA GLN A 177 -10.77 3.02 13.56
C GLN A 177 -10.63 3.42 15.03
N THR A 178 -9.49 3.12 15.71
CA THR A 178 -9.34 3.32 17.16
C THR A 178 -8.44 4.48 17.54
N ARG A 179 -7.93 5.26 16.58
CA ARG A 179 -7.21 6.51 16.89
C ARG A 179 -8.14 7.47 17.62
N PRO A 180 -7.67 8.22 18.64
CA PRO A 180 -8.51 9.00 19.52
C PRO A 180 -9.27 10.15 18.84
N LYS A 181 -8.71 10.70 17.76
CA LYS A 181 -9.31 11.81 17.02
C LYS A 181 -9.58 11.42 15.56
N ARG A 182 -10.83 11.54 15.17
CA ARG A 182 -11.34 11.28 13.82
C ARG A 182 -12.27 12.42 13.45
N ASP A 183 -12.27 12.83 12.19
CA ASP A 183 -13.19 13.83 11.68
C ASP A 183 -13.71 13.38 10.30
N ALA A 184 -14.93 12.88 10.29
CA ALA A 184 -15.56 12.41 9.04
C ALA A 184 -15.88 13.55 8.08
N PHE A 185 -16.00 14.79 8.58
CA PHE A 185 -16.34 15.95 7.78
C PHE A 185 -15.14 16.44 6.93
N VAL A 186 -13.93 16.35 7.52
CA VAL A 186 -12.68 16.71 6.80
C VAL A 186 -12.26 15.63 5.82
N GLY A 187 -12.86 14.44 5.93
CA GLY A 187 -12.41 13.23 5.23
C GLY A 187 -11.31 12.52 6.02
N MET A 188 -11.10 11.26 5.70
CA MET A 188 -10.08 10.46 6.37
C MET A 188 -9.31 9.65 5.34
N LEU A 189 -8.07 10.05 5.08
CA LEU A 189 -7.15 9.27 4.26
C LEU A 189 -6.98 7.87 4.87
N PRO A 190 -7.21 6.78 4.12
CA PRO A 190 -6.96 5.43 4.64
C PRO A 190 -5.47 5.20 4.93
N PRO A 191 -5.10 4.52 6.04
CA PRO A 191 -3.69 4.23 6.37
C PRO A 191 -2.91 3.54 5.25
N LYS A 192 -3.57 2.69 4.46
CA LYS A 192 -2.93 2.05 3.30
C LYS A 192 -2.52 3.04 2.22
N LEU A 193 -3.37 4.02 1.93
CA LEU A 193 -3.07 5.05 0.93
C LEU A 193 -1.96 5.98 1.44
N ALA A 194 -2.03 6.41 2.70
CA ALA A 194 -0.97 7.17 3.34
C ALA A 194 0.39 6.45 3.27
N LEU A 195 0.40 5.13 3.52
CA LEU A 195 1.61 4.31 3.41
C LEU A 195 2.12 4.22 1.97
N MET A 196 1.24 4.05 0.98
CA MET A 196 1.65 4.09 -0.44
C MET A 196 2.27 5.44 -0.81
N MET A 197 1.65 6.55 -0.41
CA MET A 197 2.18 7.90 -0.67
C MET A 197 3.55 8.09 -0.02
N TYR A 198 3.73 7.66 1.23
CA TYR A 198 5.01 7.67 1.91
C TYR A 198 6.07 6.87 1.12
N ASN A 199 5.75 5.64 0.73
CA ASN A 199 6.67 4.77 0.01
C ASN A 199 7.05 5.34 -1.37
N MET A 200 6.10 5.90 -2.10
CA MET A 200 6.37 6.55 -3.39
C MET A 200 7.32 7.75 -3.23
N ALA A 201 7.07 8.61 -2.24
CA ALA A 201 7.92 9.78 -1.99
C ALA A 201 9.33 9.38 -1.54
N ILE A 202 9.45 8.45 -0.58
CA ILE A 202 10.75 8.02 -0.08
C ILE A 202 11.54 7.22 -1.13
N GLY A 203 10.87 6.36 -1.90
CA GLY A 203 11.49 5.66 -3.01
C GLY A 203 12.06 6.63 -4.05
N LYS A 204 11.30 7.67 -4.43
CA LYS A 204 11.76 8.73 -5.32
C LYS A 204 12.93 9.51 -4.72
N SER A 205 12.86 9.93 -3.45
CA SER A 205 13.94 10.62 -2.76
C SER A 205 15.23 9.79 -2.70
N GLN A 206 15.13 8.49 -2.38
CA GLN A 206 16.29 7.59 -2.37
C GLN A 206 16.91 7.43 -3.76
N SER A 207 16.08 7.37 -4.79
CA SER A 207 16.54 7.32 -6.19
C SER A 207 17.30 8.59 -6.58
N ILE A 208 16.75 9.78 -6.26
CA ILE A 208 17.39 11.08 -6.53
C ILE A 208 18.73 11.20 -5.79
N LEU A 209 18.79 10.75 -4.54
CA LEU A 209 19.97 10.82 -3.69
C LEU A 209 20.96 9.69 -3.94
N ASN A 210 20.59 8.67 -4.72
CA ASN A 210 21.32 7.43 -4.92
C ASN A 210 21.80 6.79 -3.59
N LYS A 211 20.98 6.86 -2.55
CA LYS A 211 21.27 6.27 -1.24
C LYS A 211 20.02 5.88 -0.47
N LYS A 212 20.15 4.86 0.38
CA LYS A 212 19.10 4.49 1.32
C LYS A 212 19.04 5.49 2.47
N LEU A 213 17.84 5.96 2.81
CA LEU A 213 17.62 6.85 3.96
C LEU A 213 17.26 6.00 5.19
N SER A 214 18.01 6.19 6.27
CA SER A 214 17.76 5.49 7.55
C SER A 214 16.66 6.16 8.35
N GLN A 215 16.63 7.49 8.38
CA GLN A 215 15.63 8.29 9.08
C GLN A 215 15.26 9.51 8.23
N PRO A 216 14.39 9.33 7.21
CA PRO A 216 13.99 10.44 6.35
C PRO A 216 13.17 11.47 7.14
N ALA A 217 13.40 12.76 6.87
CA ALA A 217 12.58 13.85 7.35
C ALA A 217 11.46 14.13 6.35
N ILE A 218 10.22 14.13 6.81
CA ILE A 218 9.04 14.40 5.98
C ILE A 218 8.18 15.51 6.54
N LEU A 219 7.52 16.24 5.66
CA LEU A 219 6.51 17.25 5.99
C LEU A 219 5.16 16.87 5.37
N ASP A 220 4.11 16.99 6.18
CA ASP A 220 2.72 17.03 5.72
C ASP A 220 2.16 18.46 5.99
N PRO A 221 2.07 19.33 4.97
CA PRO A 221 1.61 20.71 5.12
C PRO A 221 0.09 20.86 5.20
N PHE A 222 -0.68 19.79 5.08
CA PHE A 222 -2.14 19.71 5.22
C PHE A 222 -2.49 18.52 6.13
N CYS A 223 -1.88 18.46 7.31
CA CYS A 223 -1.79 17.22 8.08
C CYS A 223 -3.14 16.68 8.61
N GLY A 224 -4.20 17.49 8.66
CA GLY A 224 -5.53 17.05 9.06
C GLY A 224 -5.52 16.28 10.38
N THR A 225 -5.89 15.02 10.36
CA THR A 225 -5.84 14.12 11.53
C THR A 225 -4.52 13.34 11.67
N GLY A 226 -3.52 13.61 10.83
CA GLY A 226 -2.16 13.11 10.92
C GLY A 226 -1.92 11.70 10.42
N VAL A 227 -2.71 11.19 9.48
CA VAL A 227 -2.58 9.78 9.03
C VAL A 227 -1.25 9.54 8.31
N ILE A 228 -0.83 10.44 7.43
CA ILE A 228 0.47 10.35 6.73
C ILE A 228 1.61 10.36 7.75
N LEU A 229 1.56 11.27 8.72
CA LEU A 229 2.56 11.38 9.77
C LEU A 229 2.64 10.12 10.65
N GLN A 230 1.50 9.47 10.95
CA GLN A 230 1.46 8.22 11.69
C GLN A 230 2.16 7.08 10.92
N GLU A 231 1.83 6.91 9.63
CA GLU A 231 2.45 5.87 8.81
C GLU A 231 3.95 6.13 8.59
N ALA A 232 4.35 7.38 8.39
CA ALA A 232 5.76 7.77 8.27
C ALA A 232 6.55 7.51 9.56
N TYR A 233 5.99 7.89 10.72
CA TYR A 233 6.61 7.62 12.02
C TYR A 233 6.86 6.11 12.24
N LEU A 234 5.89 5.27 11.91
CA LEU A 234 6.03 3.81 12.02
C LEU A 234 7.13 3.23 11.10
N ARG A 235 7.60 4.00 10.13
CA ARG A 235 8.72 3.68 9.24
C ARG A 235 10.03 4.34 9.66
N GLY A 236 10.08 4.93 10.86
CA GLY A 236 11.26 5.56 11.42
C GLY A 236 11.54 6.97 10.90
N ALA A 237 10.59 7.62 10.21
CA ALA A 237 10.77 8.98 9.72
C ALA A 237 10.73 10.01 10.86
N LYS A 238 11.51 11.09 10.72
CA LYS A 238 11.31 12.34 11.45
C LYS A 238 10.13 13.07 10.80
N ILE A 239 9.13 13.42 11.59
CA ILE A 239 7.85 13.94 11.09
C ILE A 239 7.66 15.39 11.46
N TYR A 240 7.15 16.17 10.51
CA TYR A 240 6.70 17.54 10.65
C TYR A 240 5.33 17.70 10.01
N GLY A 241 4.47 18.55 10.58
CA GLY A 241 3.15 18.79 10.04
C GLY A 241 2.66 20.19 10.31
N THR A 242 1.90 20.73 9.37
CA THR A 242 1.12 21.95 9.56
C THR A 242 -0.32 21.75 9.09
N ASP A 243 -1.23 22.54 9.64
CA ASP A 243 -2.61 22.64 9.17
C ASP A 243 -3.13 24.06 9.44
N LEU A 244 -3.95 24.57 8.55
CA LEU A 244 -4.59 25.89 8.72
C LEU A 244 -5.53 25.88 9.94
N ASN A 245 -6.22 24.77 10.18
CA ASN A 245 -7.21 24.63 11.22
C ASN A 245 -6.56 24.18 12.55
N PRO A 246 -6.58 25.00 13.62
CA PRO A 246 -6.00 24.66 14.91
C PRO A 246 -6.60 23.41 15.55
N LYS A 247 -7.87 23.08 15.25
CA LYS A 247 -8.52 21.84 15.66
C LYS A 247 -7.81 20.62 15.06
N MET A 248 -7.42 20.68 13.78
CA MET A 248 -6.70 19.59 13.10
C MET A 248 -5.29 19.44 13.65
N VAL A 249 -4.58 20.53 13.92
CA VAL A 249 -3.29 20.50 14.62
C VAL A 249 -3.40 19.75 15.94
N ASN A 250 -4.36 20.10 16.77
CA ASN A 250 -4.61 19.43 18.05
C ASN A 250 -4.96 17.95 17.87
N TYR A 251 -5.76 17.60 16.86
CA TYR A 251 -6.11 16.20 16.56
C TYR A 251 -4.88 15.39 16.13
N THR A 252 -4.05 15.94 15.26
CA THR A 252 -2.80 15.31 14.84
C THR A 252 -1.86 15.10 16.03
N GLN A 253 -1.67 16.12 16.88
CA GLN A 253 -0.84 16.00 18.09
C GLN A 253 -1.32 14.86 19.01
N GLN A 254 -2.63 14.77 19.25
CA GLN A 254 -3.21 13.71 20.09
C GLN A 254 -3.07 12.31 19.45
N ASN A 255 -3.28 12.18 18.16
CA ASN A 255 -3.13 10.93 17.42
C ASN A 255 -1.67 10.45 17.40
N ILE A 256 -0.72 11.35 17.20
CA ILE A 256 0.71 11.03 17.26
C ILE A 256 1.11 10.64 18.69
N ALA A 257 0.67 11.39 19.71
CA ALA A 257 0.94 11.05 21.11
C ALA A 257 0.38 9.67 21.50
N TRP A 258 -0.82 9.34 21.04
CA TRP A 258 -1.40 8.01 21.23
C TRP A 258 -0.59 6.91 20.58
N LEU A 259 -0.10 7.13 19.35
CA LEU A 259 0.69 6.16 18.61
C LEU A 259 2.07 5.96 19.23
N THR A 260 2.75 7.07 19.58
CA THR A 260 4.15 7.09 20.03
C THR A 260 4.30 6.87 21.54
N LYS A 261 3.21 6.99 22.28
CA LYS A 261 3.21 7.07 23.76
C LYS A 261 4.05 8.22 24.31
N SER A 262 4.22 9.30 23.52
CA SER A 262 5.08 10.44 23.82
C SER A 262 4.46 11.76 23.34
N GLN A 263 4.77 12.85 24.04
CA GLN A 263 4.43 14.22 23.64
C GLN A 263 5.56 14.93 22.87
N ALA A 264 6.68 14.26 22.63
CA ALA A 264 7.88 14.86 22.03
C ALA A 264 7.64 15.52 20.66
N TYR A 265 6.68 15.03 19.88
CA TYR A 265 6.36 15.56 18.55
C TYR A 265 5.40 16.75 18.52
N LYS A 266 4.94 17.21 19.70
CA LYS A 266 3.97 18.32 19.78
C LYS A 266 4.49 19.58 19.11
N LEU A 267 5.79 19.90 19.26
CA LEU A 267 6.42 21.09 18.69
C LEU A 267 6.65 20.97 17.16
N HIS A 268 6.63 19.79 16.61
CA HIS A 268 6.80 19.56 15.17
C HIS A 268 5.51 19.67 14.39
N ILE A 269 4.38 19.85 15.08
CA ILE A 269 3.05 19.94 14.47
C ILE A 269 2.45 21.27 14.89
N GLN A 270 2.32 22.18 13.93
CA GLN A 270 2.03 23.60 14.16
C GLN A 270 0.85 24.07 13.31
N GLN A 271 0.21 25.16 13.73
CA GLN A 271 -0.74 25.84 12.88
C GLN A 271 0.00 26.64 11.81
N GLY A 272 -0.48 26.57 10.56
CA GLY A 272 0.09 27.33 9.46
C GLY A 272 -0.76 27.23 8.20
N ASP A 273 -0.81 28.32 7.45
CA ASP A 273 -1.38 28.35 6.11
C ASP A 273 -0.31 27.93 5.11
N ALA A 274 -0.47 26.77 4.50
CA ALA A 274 0.51 26.20 3.58
C ALA A 274 0.84 27.12 2.37
N THR A 275 -0.03 28.06 2.06
CA THR A 275 0.17 29.02 0.94
C THR A 275 1.17 30.13 1.24
N ILE A 276 1.45 30.39 2.54
CA ILE A 276 2.34 31.47 2.99
C ILE A 276 3.26 31.09 4.16
N HIS A 277 3.09 29.90 4.74
CA HIS A 277 3.86 29.48 5.92
C HIS A 277 5.34 29.29 5.58
N THR A 278 6.21 29.66 6.54
CA THR A 278 7.66 29.43 6.45
C THR A 278 8.05 28.25 7.33
N TRP A 279 8.64 27.22 6.72
CA TRP A 279 9.17 26.06 7.43
C TRP A 279 10.69 26.17 7.60
N ASN A 280 11.14 26.58 8.79
CA ASN A 280 12.57 26.82 9.08
C ASN A 280 13.48 25.58 8.87
N TYR A 281 12.89 24.40 8.72
CA TYR A 281 13.55 23.12 8.50
C TYR A 281 13.33 22.57 7.08
N ALA A 282 12.77 23.37 6.18
CA ALA A 282 12.39 22.89 4.84
C ALA A 282 13.57 22.36 4.01
N ASN A 283 14.76 22.92 4.18
CA ASN A 283 15.98 22.48 3.51
C ASN A 283 16.50 21.10 3.99
N GLU A 284 16.05 20.61 5.15
CA GLU A 284 16.40 19.29 5.69
C GLU A 284 15.47 18.18 5.20
N LEU A 285 14.35 18.54 4.57
CA LEU A 285 13.32 17.58 4.17
C LEU A 285 13.78 16.67 3.05
N ASN A 286 13.49 15.38 3.19
CA ASN A 286 13.65 14.39 2.13
C ASN A 286 12.39 14.28 1.28
N ALA A 287 11.22 14.50 1.88
CA ALA A 287 9.96 14.48 1.14
C ALA A 287 8.90 15.42 1.74
N VAL A 288 8.02 15.91 0.87
CA VAL A 288 6.73 16.54 1.22
C VAL A 288 5.63 15.60 0.76
N ILE A 289 4.74 15.21 1.68
CA ILE A 289 3.70 14.20 1.43
C ILE A 289 2.39 14.71 2.01
N CYS A 290 1.39 14.92 1.16
CA CYS A 290 0.10 15.41 1.65
C CYS A 290 -1.08 15.00 0.76
N GLU A 291 -2.24 14.91 1.37
CA GLU A 291 -3.52 15.08 0.69
C GLU A 291 -3.90 16.57 0.82
N THR A 292 -3.95 17.27 -0.31
CA THR A 292 -4.24 18.71 -0.32
C THR A 292 -5.72 18.98 -0.03
N TYR A 293 -6.11 20.27 -0.02
CA TYR A 293 -7.52 20.62 0.05
C TYR A 293 -8.30 20.04 -1.13
N LEU A 294 -9.26 19.18 -0.85
CA LEU A 294 -10.05 18.46 -1.85
C LEU A 294 -11.32 19.21 -2.30
N GLY A 295 -11.56 20.39 -1.75
CA GLY A 295 -12.80 21.15 -1.96
C GLY A 295 -13.92 20.72 -1.01
N GLN A 296 -15.07 21.37 -1.16
CA GLN A 296 -16.26 21.00 -0.40
C GLN A 296 -16.83 19.66 -0.94
N PRO A 297 -17.26 18.75 -0.05
CA PRO A 297 -17.93 17.53 -0.49
C PRO A 297 -19.26 17.85 -1.15
N PHE A 298 -19.58 17.15 -2.22
CA PHE A 298 -20.86 17.25 -2.90
C PHE A 298 -21.78 16.10 -2.47
N ASN A 299 -23.01 16.43 -2.08
CA ASN A 299 -24.04 15.43 -1.77
C ASN A 299 -24.80 14.95 -3.03
N SER A 300 -24.65 15.65 -4.14
CA SER A 300 -25.22 15.33 -5.46
C SER A 300 -24.29 15.87 -6.55
N THR A 301 -24.50 15.49 -7.79
CA THR A 301 -23.76 16.02 -8.94
C THR A 301 -23.89 17.55 -8.97
N PRO A 302 -22.80 18.32 -8.83
CA PRO A 302 -22.84 19.77 -8.85
C PRO A 302 -23.18 20.28 -10.24
N ASN A 303 -23.85 21.43 -10.33
CA ASN A 303 -23.99 22.11 -11.60
C ASN A 303 -22.62 22.60 -12.12
N PRO A 304 -22.46 22.81 -13.44
CA PRO A 304 -21.17 23.18 -14.05
C PRO A 304 -20.53 24.42 -13.42
N THR A 305 -21.31 25.45 -13.12
CA THR A 305 -20.83 26.71 -12.51
C THR A 305 -20.23 26.45 -11.11
N LYS A 306 -20.91 25.63 -10.28
CA LYS A 306 -20.44 25.28 -8.96
C LYS A 306 -19.17 24.42 -9.01
N LEU A 307 -19.10 23.49 -9.95
CA LEU A 307 -17.91 22.66 -10.16
C LEU A 307 -16.71 23.53 -10.57
N GLU A 308 -16.87 24.46 -11.51
CA GLU A 308 -15.80 25.34 -11.95
C GLU A 308 -15.33 26.28 -10.80
N GLN A 309 -16.24 26.76 -9.96
CA GLN A 309 -15.89 27.55 -8.78
C GLN A 309 -15.03 26.75 -7.79
N VAL A 310 -15.43 25.49 -7.48
CA VAL A 310 -14.67 24.65 -6.56
C VAL A 310 -13.31 24.25 -7.16
N LYS A 311 -13.25 23.93 -8.46
CA LYS A 311 -11.99 23.69 -9.18
C LYS A 311 -11.07 24.91 -9.12
N GLY A 312 -11.58 26.11 -9.36
CA GLY A 312 -10.82 27.35 -9.29
C GLY A 312 -10.21 27.58 -7.90
N ASN A 313 -11.00 27.38 -6.84
CA ASN A 313 -10.52 27.50 -5.47
C ASN A 313 -9.42 26.48 -5.13
N CYS A 314 -9.64 25.19 -5.45
CA CYS A 314 -8.64 24.16 -5.25
C CYS A 314 -7.36 24.46 -6.03
N ASN A 315 -7.49 24.86 -7.30
CA ASN A 315 -6.35 25.19 -8.15
C ASN A 315 -5.52 26.35 -7.58
N ASN A 316 -6.16 27.39 -7.06
CA ASN A 316 -5.49 28.55 -6.47
C ASN A 316 -4.75 28.18 -5.18
N ILE A 317 -5.41 27.47 -4.26
CA ILE A 317 -4.78 27.02 -3.00
C ILE A 317 -3.56 26.15 -3.28
N ILE A 318 -3.71 25.13 -4.14
CA ILE A 318 -2.64 24.18 -4.44
C ILE A 318 -1.50 24.85 -5.20
N SER A 319 -1.80 25.74 -6.17
CA SER A 319 -0.77 26.47 -6.91
C SER A 319 0.04 27.40 -6.01
N ASN A 320 -0.63 28.12 -5.07
CA ASN A 320 0.05 29.00 -4.11
C ASN A 320 0.88 28.19 -3.12
N PHE A 321 0.37 27.08 -2.62
CA PHE A 321 1.15 26.15 -1.80
C PHE A 321 2.41 25.67 -2.54
N LEU A 322 2.26 25.17 -3.78
CA LEU A 322 3.40 24.69 -4.55
C LEU A 322 4.45 25.80 -4.79
N LYS A 323 4.04 27.03 -5.11
CA LYS A 323 4.96 28.16 -5.23
C LYS A 323 5.69 28.45 -3.91
N ASN A 324 4.94 28.47 -2.80
CA ASN A 324 5.50 28.74 -1.48
C ASN A 324 6.53 27.68 -1.05
N ILE A 325 6.19 26.41 -1.15
CA ILE A 325 7.08 25.33 -0.72
C ILE A 325 8.30 25.19 -1.65
N HIS A 326 8.15 25.43 -2.97
CA HIS A 326 9.25 25.36 -3.93
C HIS A 326 10.43 26.27 -3.55
N SER A 327 10.16 27.47 -3.06
CA SER A 327 11.20 28.43 -2.67
C SER A 327 11.95 28.06 -1.39
N GLN A 328 11.46 27.08 -0.64
CA GLN A 328 11.97 26.72 0.69
C GLN A 328 12.68 25.35 0.72
N ILE A 329 12.29 24.42 -0.14
CA ILE A 329 12.84 23.06 -0.15
C ILE A 329 14.08 22.92 -1.04
N ASN A 330 14.87 21.88 -0.76
CA ASN A 330 15.99 21.50 -1.63
C ASN A 330 15.46 20.89 -2.94
N GLN A 331 16.13 21.10 -4.06
CA GLN A 331 15.82 20.50 -5.36
C GLN A 331 15.77 18.95 -5.35
N LYS A 332 16.39 18.32 -4.34
CA LYS A 332 16.37 16.85 -4.14
C LYS A 332 15.22 16.37 -3.25
N THR A 333 14.37 17.26 -2.78
CA THR A 333 13.18 16.90 -1.97
C THR A 333 12.10 16.33 -2.89
N ALA A 334 11.67 15.11 -2.62
CA ALA A 334 10.59 14.48 -3.38
C ALA A 334 9.22 14.98 -2.91
N LEU A 335 8.27 15.14 -3.83
CA LEU A 335 6.89 15.48 -3.52
C LEU A 335 5.95 14.32 -3.93
N CYS A 336 5.07 13.92 -3.01
CA CYS A 336 3.96 13.03 -3.30
C CYS A 336 2.66 13.66 -2.79
N ILE A 337 1.85 14.16 -3.71
CA ILE A 337 0.71 15.01 -3.41
C ILE A 337 -0.56 14.43 -4.01
N ALA A 338 -1.56 14.15 -3.19
CA ALA A 338 -2.90 13.81 -3.66
C ALA A 338 -3.69 15.09 -3.88
N ILE A 339 -4.21 15.24 -5.09
CA ILE A 339 -4.99 16.40 -5.53
C ILE A 339 -6.39 15.98 -5.98
N PRO A 340 -7.41 16.84 -5.86
CA PRO A 340 -8.77 16.50 -6.24
C PRO A 340 -8.93 16.34 -7.75
N ALA A 341 -9.80 15.38 -8.11
CA ALA A 341 -10.35 15.24 -9.44
C ALA A 341 -11.82 14.82 -9.34
N TRP A 342 -12.65 15.26 -10.24
CA TRP A 342 -14.09 14.97 -10.24
C TRP A 342 -14.43 14.11 -11.44
N ARG A 343 -15.10 12.99 -11.19
CA ARG A 343 -15.57 12.11 -12.26
C ARG A 343 -17.02 12.43 -12.57
N ASP A 344 -17.25 12.87 -13.80
CA ASP A 344 -18.58 12.89 -14.37
C ASP A 344 -18.96 11.47 -14.81
N THR A 345 -19.96 10.90 -14.17
CA THR A 345 -20.40 9.51 -14.43
C THR A 345 -21.30 9.41 -15.65
N GLU A 346 -21.96 10.49 -16.07
CA GLU A 346 -22.87 10.49 -17.23
C GLU A 346 -22.08 10.44 -18.53
N ILE A 347 -21.04 11.26 -18.65
CA ILE A 347 -20.18 11.33 -19.84
C ILE A 347 -18.84 10.61 -19.67
N ASN A 348 -18.64 9.93 -18.53
CA ASN A 348 -17.41 9.18 -18.18
C ASN A 348 -16.12 10.00 -18.33
N THR A 349 -16.16 11.27 -17.94
CA THR A 349 -15.04 12.21 -18.05
C THR A 349 -14.47 12.54 -16.66
N ILE A 350 -13.15 12.74 -16.58
CA ILE A 350 -12.48 13.17 -15.35
C ILE A 350 -12.06 14.63 -15.51
N HIS A 351 -12.65 15.49 -14.70
CA HIS A 351 -12.26 16.89 -14.57
C HIS A 351 -11.06 17.04 -13.63
N ARG A 352 -9.94 17.49 -14.18
CA ARG A 352 -8.69 17.72 -13.43
C ARG A 352 -8.45 19.20 -13.22
N LEU A 353 -7.59 19.51 -12.24
CA LEU A 353 -7.14 20.88 -12.01
C LEU A 353 -6.26 21.39 -13.16
N PRO A 354 -6.42 22.64 -13.60
CA PRO A 354 -5.59 23.24 -14.66
C PRO A 354 -4.09 23.20 -14.37
N LEU A 355 -3.69 23.36 -13.11
CA LEU A 355 -2.28 23.38 -12.68
C LEU A 355 -1.50 22.13 -13.13
N ILE A 356 -2.16 20.96 -13.29
CA ILE A 356 -1.49 19.70 -13.69
C ILE A 356 -0.83 19.83 -15.06
N LYS A 357 -1.43 20.60 -15.98
CA LYS A 357 -0.89 20.82 -17.33
C LYS A 357 0.31 21.82 -17.35
N HIS A 358 0.56 22.47 -16.23
CA HIS A 358 1.54 23.55 -16.13
C HIS A 358 2.43 23.43 -14.88
N ILE A 359 2.58 22.21 -14.35
CA ILE A 359 3.34 21.97 -13.13
C ILE A 359 4.84 22.26 -13.35
N ASP A 360 5.32 22.06 -14.55
CA ASP A 360 6.67 22.43 -15.02
C ASP A 360 6.93 23.94 -14.87
N LYS A 361 5.92 24.80 -15.13
CA LYS A 361 6.02 26.26 -14.93
C LYS A 361 6.17 26.67 -13.47
N LEU A 362 5.83 25.77 -12.54
CA LEU A 362 6.05 25.94 -11.11
C LEU A 362 7.43 25.43 -10.64
N GLY A 363 8.27 24.95 -11.57
CA GLY A 363 9.62 24.47 -11.28
C GLY A 363 9.72 23.01 -10.88
N TYR A 364 8.66 22.22 -11.08
CA TYR A 364 8.64 20.78 -10.75
C TYR A 364 8.85 19.90 -11.98
N ASN A 365 9.59 18.78 -11.80
CA ASN A 365 9.90 17.78 -12.83
C ASN A 365 9.26 16.42 -12.53
#